data_2d24bbcf3404caf6311f9035f8b0c1dc
#
_entry.id   2d24bbcf3404caf6311f9035f8b0c1dc
#
_cell.length_a   1.000
_cell.length_b   1.000
_cell.length_c   1.000
_cell.angle_alpha   90.00
_cell.angle_beta   90.00
_cell.angle_gamma   90.00
#
_symmetry.space_group_name_H-M   'P 1'
#
loop_
_entity.id
_entity.type
_entity.pdbx_description
1 polymer ?
#
loop_
_entity_poly.entity_id
_entity_poly.type
_entity_poly.pdbx_seq_one_letter_code
_entity_poly.pdbx_strand_id
1 'polypeptide(L)'
;TPIKSSAASDVYKRQRMYFEVTAEGTPLRKRRYIFSESFAAIAMSEYAIASGDQTYAVKALDLFKRMQYFMETPGILPPKYLDTLPMKGHSITMILINVASRIRQAIQDESFNGQIDASIAQLRKDFMHPEFKALLETVGPHGEFIDSNMGRTINPGHCIETAWFLLEEAKYRNWDKDITELALTILDWSWEWGWDKEFGGIINFKDCKNLPPQDYSQDMKFWWPQTEAIIATLYAYLATGNEKYLDMHKQISDWTYTHFPDKECGEWFGYLHRDGTPAQMAKGNLFKGPFHIPRMMIKGYTLCEEILDSKKSHL
;
A
#
# COMPACT_ATOMS: atom_id res chain seq x y z
N THR A 1 -6.22 25.41 -33.86
CA THR A 1 -5.21 24.74 -33.00
C THR A 1 -5.74 24.13 -31.70
N PRO A 2 -7.02 24.30 -31.24
CA PRO A 2 -7.54 23.56 -30.08
C PRO A 2 -7.76 22.06 -30.34
N ILE A 3 -7.91 21.65 -31.59
CA ILE A 3 -8.27 20.26 -31.97
C ILE A 3 -7.12 19.27 -31.74
N LYS A 4 -5.85 19.71 -31.84
CA LYS A 4 -4.71 18.80 -31.61
C LYS A 4 -4.51 18.42 -30.13
N SER A 5 -4.85 19.30 -29.22
CA SER A 5 -4.73 19.01 -27.77
C SER A 5 -5.85 18.06 -27.30
N SER A 6 -7.06 18.19 -27.85
CA SER A 6 -8.18 17.28 -27.52
C SER A 6 -7.96 15.87 -28.08
N ALA A 7 -7.42 15.74 -29.29
CA ALA A 7 -7.11 14.44 -29.90
C ALA A 7 -5.99 13.69 -29.15
N ALA A 8 -4.92 14.39 -28.75
CA ALA A 8 -3.86 13.81 -27.94
C ALA A 8 -4.38 13.38 -26.55
N SER A 9 -5.16 14.25 -25.89
CA SER A 9 -5.83 13.94 -24.63
C SER A 9 -6.76 12.72 -24.75
N ASP A 10 -7.49 12.59 -25.86
CA ASP A 10 -8.39 11.44 -26.11
C ASP A 10 -7.62 10.16 -26.35
N VAL A 11 -6.49 10.18 -27.06
CA VAL A 11 -5.62 9.01 -27.23
C VAL A 11 -5.09 8.53 -25.89
N TYR A 12 -4.59 9.42 -25.04
CA TYR A 12 -4.12 9.05 -23.71
C TYR A 12 -5.25 8.57 -22.79
N LYS A 13 -6.40 9.22 -22.82
CA LYS A 13 -7.59 8.75 -22.07
C LYS A 13 -8.04 7.35 -22.49
N ARG A 14 -7.93 7.01 -23.78
CA ARG A 14 -8.26 5.68 -24.31
C ARG A 14 -7.24 4.61 -23.92
N GLN A 15 -6.01 4.99 -23.62
CA GLN A 15 -4.93 4.07 -23.22
C GLN A 15 -4.92 3.75 -21.70
N ARG A 16 -5.88 4.28 -20.93
CA ARG A 16 -6.05 3.95 -19.51
C ARG A 16 -6.52 2.53 -19.31
N MET A 17 -5.93 1.85 -18.30
CA MET A 17 -6.36 0.52 -17.92
C MET A 17 -7.75 0.55 -17.26
N TYR A 18 -8.51 -0.51 -17.50
CA TYR A 18 -9.80 -0.70 -16.85
C TYR A 18 -9.57 -1.30 -15.46
N PHE A 19 -10.31 -0.77 -14.49
CA PHE A 19 -10.37 -1.32 -13.15
C PHE A 19 -11.29 -2.54 -13.08
N GLU A 20 -12.33 -2.55 -13.92
CA GLU A 20 -13.34 -3.57 -13.96
C GLU A 20 -13.71 -3.91 -15.38
N VAL A 21 -13.78 -5.20 -15.66
CA VAL A 21 -14.22 -5.78 -16.94
C VAL A 21 -15.18 -6.95 -16.66
N THR A 22 -16.01 -7.34 -17.63
CA THR A 22 -16.81 -8.59 -17.51
C THR A 22 -15.90 -9.82 -17.57
N ALA A 23 -16.47 -10.99 -17.35
CA ALA A 23 -15.76 -12.28 -17.50
C ALA A 23 -15.22 -12.47 -18.93
N GLU A 24 -15.90 -11.92 -19.93
CA GLU A 24 -15.53 -11.97 -21.35
C GLU A 24 -14.54 -10.85 -21.74
N GLY A 25 -14.13 -10.00 -20.78
CA GLY A 25 -13.19 -8.90 -21.00
C GLY A 25 -13.83 -7.59 -21.50
N THR A 26 -15.17 -7.48 -21.50
CA THR A 26 -15.84 -6.23 -21.90
C THR A 26 -15.57 -5.13 -20.85
N PRO A 27 -15.08 -3.95 -21.28
CA PRO A 27 -14.79 -2.85 -20.38
C PRO A 27 -16.02 -2.33 -19.64
N LEU A 28 -15.92 -2.20 -18.30
CA LEU A 28 -16.99 -1.68 -17.44
C LEU A 28 -16.62 -0.34 -16.83
N ARG A 29 -15.47 -0.26 -16.14
CA ARG A 29 -15.14 0.92 -15.36
C ARG A 29 -13.64 1.26 -15.34
N LYS A 30 -13.31 2.56 -15.46
CA LYS A 30 -12.01 3.13 -15.16
C LYS A 30 -12.07 3.88 -13.83
N ARG A 31 -10.95 3.94 -13.11
CA ARG A 31 -10.84 4.73 -11.87
C ARG A 31 -10.43 6.17 -12.17
N ARG A 32 -10.62 7.06 -11.19
CA ARG A 32 -10.20 8.48 -11.26
C ARG A 32 -8.70 8.68 -11.09
N TYR A 33 -7.99 7.64 -10.64
CA TYR A 33 -6.57 7.66 -10.27
C TYR A 33 -5.84 6.48 -10.91
N ILE A 34 -4.53 6.46 -10.74
CA ILE A 34 -3.56 5.64 -11.48
C ILE A 34 -3.37 4.19 -10.98
N PHE A 35 -4.15 3.71 -10.01
CA PHE A 35 -3.85 2.41 -9.37
C PHE A 35 -3.90 1.21 -10.31
N SER A 36 -4.78 1.21 -11.32
CA SER A 36 -4.80 0.09 -12.29
C SER A 36 -3.50 0.01 -13.08
N GLU A 37 -2.97 1.16 -13.49
CA GLU A 37 -1.69 1.28 -14.15
C GLU A 37 -0.52 0.94 -13.22
N SER A 38 -0.60 1.34 -11.93
CA SER A 38 0.41 1.04 -10.92
C SER A 38 0.55 -0.46 -10.68
N PHE A 39 -0.56 -1.15 -10.46
CA PHE A 39 -0.53 -2.61 -10.27
C PHE A 39 -0.07 -3.37 -11.50
N ALA A 40 -0.42 -2.90 -12.70
CA ALA A 40 0.09 -3.50 -13.93
C ALA A 40 1.60 -3.28 -14.08
N ALA A 41 2.10 -2.09 -13.75
CA ALA A 41 3.53 -1.80 -13.78
C ALA A 41 4.30 -2.67 -12.78
N ILE A 42 3.78 -2.84 -11.56
CA ILE A 42 4.37 -3.75 -10.56
C ILE A 42 4.39 -5.19 -11.09
N ALA A 43 3.26 -5.70 -11.60
CA ALA A 43 3.17 -7.07 -12.11
C ALA A 43 4.13 -7.31 -13.29
N MET A 44 4.25 -6.36 -14.21
CA MET A 44 5.17 -6.46 -15.34
C MET A 44 6.63 -6.39 -14.87
N SER A 45 6.97 -5.56 -13.88
CA SER A 45 8.31 -5.49 -13.30
C SER A 45 8.69 -6.80 -12.62
N GLU A 46 7.81 -7.34 -11.77
CA GLU A 46 8.05 -8.62 -11.09
C GLU A 46 8.17 -9.79 -12.08
N TYR A 47 7.35 -9.80 -13.14
CA TYR A 47 7.45 -10.81 -14.16
C TYR A 47 8.77 -10.70 -14.95
N ALA A 48 9.21 -9.49 -15.28
CA ALA A 48 10.51 -9.28 -15.94
C ALA A 48 11.67 -9.77 -15.08
N ILE A 49 11.64 -9.51 -13.76
CA ILE A 49 12.65 -9.99 -12.83
C ILE A 49 12.65 -11.53 -12.76
N ALA A 50 11.48 -12.14 -12.61
CA ALA A 50 11.35 -13.58 -12.45
C ALA A 50 11.65 -14.37 -13.72
N SER A 51 11.27 -13.87 -14.90
CA SER A 51 11.43 -14.57 -16.18
C SER A 51 12.72 -14.22 -16.94
N GLY A 52 13.34 -13.07 -16.61
CA GLY A 52 14.42 -12.48 -17.41
C GLY A 52 13.96 -11.79 -18.70
N ASP A 53 12.64 -11.78 -19.02
CA ASP A 53 12.10 -11.17 -20.23
C ASP A 53 11.99 -9.64 -20.09
N GLN A 54 12.99 -8.94 -20.59
CA GLN A 54 13.08 -7.48 -20.53
C GLN A 54 11.98 -6.75 -21.31
N THR A 55 11.22 -7.42 -22.16
CA THR A 55 10.08 -6.79 -22.86
C THR A 55 9.00 -6.33 -21.86
N TYR A 56 8.85 -7.02 -20.74
CA TYR A 56 7.93 -6.63 -19.67
C TYR A 56 8.47 -5.47 -18.83
N ALA A 57 9.77 -5.38 -18.62
CA ALA A 57 10.39 -4.21 -17.98
C ALA A 57 10.16 -2.92 -18.79
N VAL A 58 10.29 -2.99 -20.12
CA VAL A 58 9.97 -1.87 -21.02
C VAL A 58 8.49 -1.49 -20.93
N LYS A 59 7.57 -2.45 -20.89
CA LYS A 59 6.14 -2.18 -20.70
C LYS A 59 5.83 -1.52 -19.35
N ALA A 60 6.49 -1.96 -18.27
CA ALA A 60 6.35 -1.35 -16.96
C ALA A 60 6.81 0.11 -16.97
N LEU A 61 7.95 0.39 -17.59
CA LEU A 61 8.47 1.76 -17.75
C LEU A 61 7.52 2.65 -18.56
N ASP A 62 6.93 2.14 -19.63
CA ASP A 62 5.95 2.88 -20.45
C ASP A 62 4.69 3.21 -19.61
N LEU A 63 4.19 2.24 -18.82
CA LEU A 63 3.09 2.50 -17.89
C LEU A 63 3.44 3.57 -16.86
N PHE A 64 4.65 3.56 -16.31
CA PHE A 64 5.08 4.58 -15.35
C PHE A 64 5.11 5.98 -15.97
N LYS A 65 5.66 6.13 -17.17
CA LYS A 65 5.65 7.39 -17.92
C LYS A 65 4.22 7.90 -18.16
N ARG A 66 3.29 6.99 -18.47
CA ARG A 66 1.88 7.34 -18.61
C ARG A 66 1.25 7.77 -17.29
N MET A 67 1.59 7.10 -16.19
CA MET A 67 1.13 7.50 -14.86
C MET A 67 1.60 8.92 -14.52
N GLN A 68 2.86 9.24 -14.75
CA GLN A 68 3.40 10.59 -14.56
C GLN A 68 2.62 11.61 -15.41
N TYR A 69 2.45 11.33 -16.70
CA TYR A 69 1.67 12.18 -17.59
C TYR A 69 0.23 12.42 -17.09
N PHE A 70 -0.44 11.38 -16.57
CA PHE A 70 -1.79 11.52 -16.04
C PHE A 70 -1.84 12.36 -14.76
N MET A 71 -0.84 12.27 -13.91
CA MET A 71 -0.77 13.05 -12.67
C MET A 71 -0.40 14.52 -12.90
N GLU A 72 0.49 14.78 -13.85
CA GLU A 72 1.04 16.10 -14.13
C GLU A 72 0.16 16.94 -15.07
N THR A 73 -0.75 16.30 -15.83
CA THR A 73 -1.57 17.03 -16.82
C THR A 73 -2.96 17.36 -16.25
N PRO A 74 -3.25 18.63 -15.96
CA PRO A 74 -4.53 19.05 -15.44
C PRO A 74 -5.71 18.62 -16.34
N GLY A 75 -6.79 18.14 -15.73
CA GLY A 75 -8.03 17.77 -16.42
C GLY A 75 -8.02 16.44 -17.17
N ILE A 76 -6.89 15.71 -17.24
CA ILE A 76 -6.87 14.34 -17.81
C ILE A 76 -7.60 13.36 -16.91
N LEU A 77 -7.31 13.40 -15.61
CA LEU A 77 -8.03 12.61 -14.62
C LEU A 77 -9.15 13.45 -14.00
N PRO A 78 -10.35 12.86 -13.79
CA PRO A 78 -11.38 13.52 -12.99
C PRO A 78 -10.85 13.78 -11.58
N PRO A 79 -11.12 14.95 -10.98
CA PRO A 79 -10.65 15.27 -9.65
C PRO A 79 -11.23 14.30 -8.62
N LYS A 80 -10.40 13.92 -7.62
CA LYS A 80 -10.83 13.09 -6.49
C LYS A 80 -11.52 13.94 -5.42
N TYR A 81 -11.07 15.17 -5.25
CA TYR A 81 -11.55 16.12 -4.26
C TYR A 81 -12.22 17.32 -4.92
N LEU A 82 -13.04 18.04 -4.17
CA LEU A 82 -13.72 19.24 -4.65
C LEU A 82 -12.77 20.45 -4.66
N ASP A 83 -12.94 21.36 -5.59
CA ASP A 83 -12.15 22.60 -5.66
C ASP A 83 -12.39 23.49 -4.43
N THR A 84 -13.56 23.38 -3.81
CA THR A 84 -13.93 24.09 -2.56
C THR A 84 -13.26 23.50 -1.31
N LEU A 85 -12.76 22.27 -1.38
CA LEU A 85 -12.00 21.62 -0.32
C LEU A 85 -10.86 20.81 -0.98
N PRO A 86 -9.82 21.51 -1.45
CA PRO A 86 -8.69 20.85 -2.09
C PRO A 86 -7.91 20.01 -1.09
N MET A 87 -7.65 18.75 -1.46
CA MET A 87 -6.96 17.78 -0.61
C MET A 87 -6.06 16.89 -1.46
N LYS A 88 -5.14 16.18 -0.81
CA LYS A 88 -4.38 15.09 -1.43
C LYS A 88 -4.34 13.87 -0.53
N GLY A 89 -4.24 12.71 -1.12
CA GLY A 89 -4.24 11.43 -0.40
C GLY A 89 -2.84 10.83 -0.31
N HIS A 90 -2.55 10.22 0.83
CA HIS A 90 -1.33 9.49 1.13
C HIS A 90 -1.08 8.31 0.16
N SER A 91 -2.13 7.60 -0.21
CA SER A 91 -2.03 6.37 -1.01
C SER A 91 -1.29 6.52 -2.35
N ILE A 92 -1.30 7.71 -2.96
CA ILE A 92 -0.53 7.98 -4.19
C ILE A 92 0.98 8.02 -3.89
N THR A 93 1.38 8.72 -2.84
CA THR A 93 2.79 8.80 -2.42
C THR A 93 3.31 7.42 -2.05
N MET A 94 2.53 6.64 -1.31
CA MET A 94 2.83 5.26 -0.95
C MET A 94 3.07 4.36 -2.17
N ILE A 95 2.12 4.33 -3.11
CA ILE A 95 2.23 3.41 -4.27
C ILE A 95 3.39 3.79 -5.20
N LEU A 96 3.74 5.08 -5.31
CA LEU A 96 4.87 5.54 -6.13
C LEU A 96 6.21 5.03 -5.58
N ILE A 97 6.39 4.92 -4.26
CA ILE A 97 7.59 4.31 -3.66
C ILE A 97 7.73 2.87 -4.17
N ASN A 98 6.68 2.08 -4.08
CA ASN A 98 6.71 0.67 -4.49
C ASN A 98 6.89 0.50 -6.00
N VAL A 99 6.11 1.21 -6.82
CA VAL A 99 6.22 1.13 -8.29
C VAL A 99 7.62 1.51 -8.77
N ALA A 100 8.16 2.63 -8.28
CA ALA A 100 9.49 3.09 -8.67
C ALA A 100 10.58 2.09 -8.25
N SER A 101 10.48 1.52 -7.05
CA SER A 101 11.39 0.47 -6.57
C SER A 101 11.35 -0.78 -7.45
N ARG A 102 10.14 -1.26 -7.83
CA ARG A 102 10.02 -2.43 -8.71
C ARG A 102 10.56 -2.18 -10.10
N ILE A 103 10.28 -1.03 -10.71
CA ILE A 103 10.80 -0.66 -12.02
C ILE A 103 12.31 -0.52 -11.98
N ARG A 104 12.88 0.20 -10.98
CA ARG A 104 14.32 0.30 -10.78
C ARG A 104 15.02 -1.07 -10.85
N GLN A 105 14.47 -2.04 -10.13
CA GLN A 105 15.04 -3.40 -10.10
C GLN A 105 14.87 -4.12 -11.44
N ALA A 106 13.72 -3.97 -12.11
CA ALA A 106 13.46 -4.64 -13.39
C ALA A 106 14.35 -4.14 -14.55
N ILE A 107 14.59 -2.82 -14.59
CA ILE A 107 15.41 -2.21 -15.65
C ILE A 107 16.86 -1.94 -15.23
N GLN A 108 17.21 -2.19 -13.96
CA GLN A 108 18.54 -1.93 -13.37
C GLN A 108 19.01 -0.48 -13.55
N ASP A 109 18.10 0.49 -13.27
CA ASP A 109 18.35 1.93 -13.44
C ASP A 109 18.16 2.71 -12.13
N GLU A 110 19.27 3.05 -11.49
CA GLU A 110 19.30 3.78 -10.21
C GLU A 110 18.77 5.23 -10.30
N SER A 111 18.49 5.76 -11.48
CA SER A 111 17.87 7.09 -11.62
C SER A 111 16.51 7.19 -10.96
N PHE A 112 15.81 6.05 -10.76
CA PHE A 112 14.56 5.96 -10.01
C PHE A 112 14.70 6.27 -8.52
N ASN A 113 15.90 6.26 -7.96
CA ASN A 113 16.16 6.69 -6.58
C ASN A 113 15.63 8.10 -6.32
N GLY A 114 15.80 9.02 -7.29
CA GLY A 114 15.28 10.37 -7.16
C GLY A 114 13.76 10.45 -7.00
N GLN A 115 13.01 9.61 -7.71
CA GLN A 115 11.55 9.50 -7.55
C GLN A 115 11.15 8.92 -6.19
N ILE A 116 11.88 7.92 -5.71
CA ILE A 116 11.65 7.29 -4.40
C ILE A 116 11.94 8.32 -3.30
N ASP A 117 13.08 9.01 -3.38
CA ASP A 117 13.48 10.03 -2.40
C ASP A 117 12.49 11.20 -2.35
N ALA A 118 11.98 11.65 -3.50
CA ALA A 118 10.95 12.68 -3.57
C ALA A 118 9.65 12.23 -2.89
N SER A 119 9.25 10.96 -3.08
CA SER A 119 8.06 10.39 -2.43
C SER A 119 8.26 10.25 -0.91
N ILE A 120 9.45 9.83 -0.46
CA ILE A 120 9.79 9.74 0.97
C ILE A 120 9.79 11.14 1.62
N ALA A 121 10.38 12.12 0.95
CA ALA A 121 10.38 13.51 1.42
C ALA A 121 8.96 14.07 1.52
N GLN A 122 8.11 13.79 0.52
CA GLN A 122 6.70 14.19 0.55
C GLN A 122 5.94 13.50 1.69
N LEU A 123 6.18 12.21 1.92
CA LEU A 123 5.58 11.46 3.02
C LEU A 123 5.87 12.11 4.36
N ARG A 124 7.14 12.41 4.64
CA ARG A 124 7.58 13.07 5.88
C ARG A 124 6.95 14.45 6.05
N LYS A 125 7.00 15.25 5.00
CA LYS A 125 6.57 16.64 5.04
C LYS A 125 5.08 16.81 5.18
N ASP A 126 4.31 16.01 4.42
CA ASP A 126 2.90 16.30 4.19
C ASP A 126 1.96 15.40 5.00
N PHE A 127 2.35 14.14 5.28
CA PHE A 127 1.43 13.16 5.84
C PHE A 127 1.76 12.74 7.27
N MET A 128 3.02 12.91 7.72
CA MET A 128 3.38 12.62 9.12
C MET A 128 2.95 13.75 10.03
N HIS A 129 2.18 13.41 11.04
CA HIS A 129 1.70 14.34 12.07
C HIS A 129 2.13 13.86 13.46
N PRO A 130 3.34 14.25 13.93
CA PRO A 130 3.89 13.80 15.22
C PRO A 130 3.02 14.14 16.42
N GLU A 131 2.27 15.23 16.36
CA GLU A 131 1.32 15.65 17.40
C GLU A 131 0.20 14.63 17.65
N PHE A 132 -0.16 13.86 16.63
CA PHE A 132 -1.13 12.76 16.72
C PHE A 132 -0.45 11.38 16.74
N LYS A 133 0.87 11.33 16.54
CA LYS A 133 1.61 10.09 16.24
C LYS A 133 0.91 9.31 15.13
N ALA A 134 0.68 9.96 14.02
CA ALA A 134 -0.10 9.39 12.92
C ALA A 134 0.45 9.79 11.56
N LEU A 135 0.23 8.88 10.61
CA LEU A 135 0.29 9.15 9.19
C LEU A 135 -1.16 9.33 8.70
N LEU A 136 -1.53 10.54 8.30
CA LEU A 136 -2.89 10.84 7.91
C LEU A 136 -3.18 10.38 6.48
N GLU A 137 -4.37 9.81 6.26
CA GLU A 137 -4.80 9.33 4.93
C GLU A 137 -5.02 10.48 3.94
N THR A 138 -5.40 11.66 4.45
CA THR A 138 -5.73 12.82 3.62
C THR A 138 -5.33 14.11 4.32
N VAL A 139 -4.70 15.01 3.56
CA VAL A 139 -4.24 16.33 4.04
C VAL A 139 -4.57 17.41 3.01
N GLY A 140 -4.38 18.67 3.34
CA GLY A 140 -4.45 19.78 2.39
C GLY A 140 -3.35 19.70 1.32
N PRO A 141 -3.42 20.55 0.28
CA PRO A 141 -2.50 20.51 -0.86
C PRO A 141 -1.01 20.60 -0.50
N HIS A 142 -0.69 21.32 0.60
CA HIS A 142 0.69 21.52 1.06
C HIS A 142 1.00 20.77 2.37
N GLY A 143 0.15 19.80 2.75
CA GLY A 143 0.32 19.00 3.96
C GLY A 143 -0.42 19.57 5.19
N GLU A 144 -1.31 20.54 4.99
CA GLU A 144 -2.07 21.14 6.09
C GLU A 144 -3.03 20.12 6.70
N PHE A 145 -3.07 20.10 8.04
CA PHE A 145 -4.09 19.36 8.76
C PHE A 145 -5.47 19.98 8.51
N ILE A 146 -6.41 19.17 8.08
CA ILE A 146 -7.81 19.59 7.86
C ILE A 146 -8.67 18.92 8.92
N ASP A 147 -9.22 19.73 9.83
CA ASP A 147 -10.07 19.24 10.92
C ASP A 147 -11.49 18.90 10.41
N SER A 148 -11.53 17.82 9.63
CA SER A 148 -12.76 17.21 9.10
C SER A 148 -12.68 15.69 9.23
N ASN A 149 -13.77 14.97 9.07
CA ASN A 149 -13.76 13.51 9.09
C ASN A 149 -12.69 12.91 8.13
N MET A 150 -12.59 13.45 6.91
CA MET A 150 -11.60 13.00 5.95
C MET A 150 -10.16 13.32 6.38
N GLY A 151 -9.90 14.55 6.86
CA GLY A 151 -8.56 14.99 7.23
C GLY A 151 -8.07 14.39 8.56
N ARG A 152 -8.97 13.90 9.40
CA ARG A 152 -8.62 13.18 10.65
C ARG A 152 -8.45 11.68 10.46
N THR A 153 -8.75 11.16 9.28
CA THR A 153 -8.73 9.72 9.02
C THR A 153 -7.30 9.17 9.03
N ILE A 154 -7.11 8.14 9.83
CA ILE A 154 -5.97 7.23 9.81
C ILE A 154 -6.44 5.92 9.18
N ASN A 155 -5.71 5.42 8.19
CA ASN A 155 -5.86 4.07 7.67
C ASN A 155 -4.67 3.23 8.14
N PRO A 156 -4.79 2.48 9.25
CA PRO A 156 -3.67 1.72 9.80
C PRO A 156 -3.06 0.75 8.79
N GLY A 157 -3.89 0.14 7.94
CA GLY A 157 -3.42 -0.77 6.89
C GLY A 157 -2.50 -0.10 5.88
N HIS A 158 -2.89 1.05 5.31
CA HIS A 158 -2.03 1.82 4.39
C HIS A 158 -0.75 2.32 5.08
N CYS A 159 -0.85 2.73 6.34
CA CYS A 159 0.32 3.19 7.09
C CYS A 159 1.32 2.05 7.31
N ILE A 160 0.84 0.86 7.67
CA ILE A 160 1.63 -0.36 7.83
C ILE A 160 2.23 -0.80 6.48
N GLU A 161 1.46 -0.75 5.39
CA GLU A 161 1.95 -1.05 4.05
C GLU A 161 3.06 -0.07 3.64
N THR A 162 2.90 1.21 3.94
CA THR A 162 3.96 2.21 3.74
C THR A 162 5.22 1.86 4.54
N ALA A 163 5.08 1.46 5.78
CA ALA A 163 6.21 1.12 6.63
C ALA A 163 7.05 -0.02 6.03
N TRP A 164 6.44 -1.09 5.53
CA TRP A 164 7.23 -2.15 4.95
C TRP A 164 7.74 -1.83 3.54
N PHE A 165 7.09 -0.96 2.74
CA PHE A 165 7.68 -0.45 1.50
C PHE A 165 8.98 0.31 1.79
N LEU A 166 9.00 1.10 2.85
CA LEU A 166 10.19 1.81 3.31
C LEU A 166 11.27 0.85 3.85
N LEU A 167 10.88 -0.19 4.62
CA LEU A 167 11.84 -1.19 5.11
C LEU A 167 12.45 -2.01 3.97
N GLU A 168 11.68 -2.34 2.94
CA GLU A 168 12.19 -2.98 1.74
C GLU A 168 13.16 -2.07 0.98
N GLU A 169 12.86 -0.78 0.89
CA GLU A 169 13.75 0.23 0.30
C GLU A 169 15.02 0.41 1.14
N ALA A 170 14.89 0.50 2.47
CA ALA A 170 16.03 0.57 3.38
C ALA A 170 16.95 -0.65 3.22
N LYS A 171 16.38 -1.86 3.12
CA LYS A 171 17.10 -3.11 2.86
C LYS A 171 17.85 -3.06 1.53
N TYR A 172 17.20 -2.60 0.46
CA TYR A 172 17.85 -2.42 -0.84
C TYR A 172 19.06 -1.48 -0.76
N ARG A 173 19.00 -0.44 0.08
CA ARG A 173 20.08 0.51 0.35
C ARG A 173 20.98 0.11 1.55
N ASN A 174 21.17 -1.20 1.75
CA ASN A 174 21.98 -1.76 2.84
C ASN A 174 21.54 -1.31 4.24
N TRP A 175 20.25 -1.31 4.47
CA TRP A 175 19.62 -0.88 5.71
C TRP A 175 19.91 0.59 6.04
N ASP A 176 19.67 1.48 5.06
CA ASP A 176 19.76 2.92 5.27
C ASP A 176 19.07 3.32 6.58
N LYS A 177 19.84 3.96 7.46
CA LYS A 177 19.41 4.23 8.83
C LYS A 177 18.21 5.19 8.89
N ASP A 178 18.24 6.26 8.10
CA ASP A 178 17.20 7.29 8.12
C ASP A 178 15.86 6.75 7.60
N ILE A 179 15.89 5.94 6.54
CA ILE A 179 14.69 5.27 6.01
C ILE A 179 14.19 4.20 6.98
N THR A 180 15.09 3.44 7.61
CA THR A 180 14.73 2.43 8.62
C THR A 180 14.03 3.05 9.81
N GLU A 181 14.60 4.12 10.40
CA GLU A 181 14.02 4.82 11.55
C GLU A 181 12.64 5.43 11.21
N LEU A 182 12.49 5.99 10.01
CA LEU A 182 11.20 6.47 9.52
C LEU A 182 10.17 5.36 9.47
N ALA A 183 10.52 4.25 8.84
CA ALA A 183 9.63 3.11 8.65
C ALA A 183 9.17 2.50 10.00
N LEU A 184 10.11 2.33 10.94
CA LEU A 184 9.82 1.82 12.27
C LEU A 184 8.91 2.79 13.07
N THR A 185 9.14 4.09 12.94
CA THR A 185 8.27 5.11 13.54
C THR A 185 6.83 5.00 13.00
N ILE A 186 6.68 4.87 11.69
CA ILE A 186 5.37 4.72 11.06
C ILE A 186 4.71 3.42 11.51
N LEU A 187 5.44 2.31 11.54
CA LEU A 187 4.91 1.01 11.98
C LEU A 187 4.43 1.06 13.42
N ASP A 188 5.23 1.63 14.33
CA ASP A 188 4.90 1.75 15.75
C ASP A 188 3.65 2.60 15.98
N TRP A 189 3.55 3.75 15.34
CA TRP A 189 2.36 4.60 15.40
C TRP A 189 1.13 3.89 14.84
N SER A 190 1.30 3.23 13.70
CA SER A 190 0.19 2.54 13.02
C SER A 190 -0.31 1.34 13.80
N TRP A 191 0.58 0.64 14.50
CA TRP A 191 0.21 -0.44 15.39
C TRP A 191 -0.57 0.08 16.60
N GLU A 192 -0.12 1.17 17.23
CA GLU A 192 -0.82 1.78 18.37
C GLU A 192 -2.24 2.20 18.00
N TRP A 193 -2.43 2.77 16.80
CA TRP A 193 -3.74 3.17 16.30
C TRP A 193 -4.60 2.01 15.81
N GLY A 194 -3.98 1.03 15.17
CA GLY A 194 -4.70 -0.01 14.42
C GLY A 194 -5.00 -1.27 15.19
N TRP A 195 -4.14 -1.67 16.15
CA TRP A 195 -4.34 -2.89 16.91
C TRP A 195 -5.53 -2.78 17.85
N ASP A 196 -6.51 -3.66 17.67
CA ASP A 196 -7.67 -3.74 18.57
C ASP A 196 -7.30 -4.47 19.86
N LYS A 197 -7.24 -3.73 20.97
CA LYS A 197 -6.83 -4.26 22.28
C LYS A 197 -7.87 -5.20 22.90
N GLU A 198 -9.11 -5.16 22.42
CA GLU A 198 -10.21 -5.97 22.94
C GLU A 198 -10.36 -7.28 22.16
N PHE A 199 -10.36 -7.22 20.83
CA PHE A 199 -10.62 -8.37 19.96
C PHE A 199 -9.40 -8.81 19.13
N GLY A 200 -8.30 -8.07 19.16
CA GLY A 200 -7.14 -8.31 18.29
C GLY A 200 -7.37 -7.90 16.83
N GLY A 201 -6.31 -8.04 16.03
CA GLY A 201 -6.33 -7.68 14.61
C GLY A 201 -6.27 -6.17 14.34
N ILE A 202 -5.95 -5.80 13.11
CA ILE A 202 -5.85 -4.40 12.67
C ILE A 202 -7.22 -3.90 12.21
N ILE A 203 -7.69 -2.79 12.77
CA ILE A 203 -8.94 -2.11 12.41
C ILE A 203 -8.78 -1.34 11.10
N ASN A 204 -9.90 -1.13 10.39
CA ASN A 204 -9.89 -0.50 9.08
C ASN A 204 -9.56 1.01 9.15
N PHE A 205 -10.29 1.79 9.99
CA PHE A 205 -10.09 3.24 10.11
C PHE A 205 -10.12 3.73 11.54
N LYS A 206 -9.37 4.80 11.81
CA LYS A 206 -9.39 5.56 13.06
C LYS A 206 -9.46 7.05 12.76
N ASP A 207 -9.91 7.82 13.75
CA ASP A 207 -9.85 9.28 13.76
C ASP A 207 -8.72 9.73 14.70
N CYS A 208 -7.81 10.60 14.23
CA CYS A 208 -6.64 11.02 15.00
C CYS A 208 -6.97 11.82 16.28
N LYS A 209 -8.21 12.25 16.44
CA LYS A 209 -8.74 12.85 17.67
C LYS A 209 -9.63 11.93 18.48
N ASN A 210 -9.66 10.62 18.13
CA ASN A 210 -10.54 9.62 18.75
C ASN A 210 -12.04 9.94 18.64
N LEU A 211 -12.45 10.70 17.63
CA LEU A 211 -13.85 10.89 17.31
C LEU A 211 -14.35 9.69 16.49
N PRO A 212 -15.67 9.44 16.45
CA PRO A 212 -16.21 8.38 15.61
C PRO A 212 -15.91 8.66 14.12
N PRO A 213 -15.21 7.75 13.41
CA PRO A 213 -15.06 7.85 11.96
C PRO A 213 -16.42 7.77 11.25
N GLN A 214 -16.51 8.38 10.08
CA GLN A 214 -17.76 8.42 9.31
C GLN A 214 -18.00 7.11 8.53
N ASP A 215 -16.96 6.31 8.29
CA ASP A 215 -17.09 5.08 7.54
C ASP A 215 -17.73 3.96 8.37
N TYR A 216 -18.76 3.31 7.81
CA TYR A 216 -19.48 2.22 8.49
C TYR A 216 -18.62 0.98 8.75
N SER A 217 -17.55 0.80 7.98
CA SER A 217 -16.60 -0.31 8.14
C SER A 217 -15.41 0.04 9.03
N GLN A 218 -15.48 1.15 9.76
CA GLN A 218 -14.34 1.73 10.48
C GLN A 218 -13.68 0.76 11.49
N ASP A 219 -14.44 -0.06 12.16
CA ASP A 219 -13.95 -1.02 13.16
C ASP A 219 -13.87 -2.46 12.65
N MET A 220 -14.25 -2.71 11.40
CA MET A 220 -14.14 -4.01 10.77
C MET A 220 -12.68 -4.43 10.57
N LYS A 221 -12.48 -5.73 10.39
CA LYS A 221 -11.18 -6.32 10.05
C LYS A 221 -11.21 -6.79 8.61
N PHE A 222 -10.40 -6.15 7.77
CA PHE A 222 -10.22 -6.55 6.38
C PHE A 222 -9.00 -7.47 6.25
N TRP A 223 -8.97 -8.34 5.25
CA TRP A 223 -7.88 -9.30 5.03
C TRP A 223 -6.53 -8.60 4.79
N TRP A 224 -6.54 -7.53 4.00
CA TRP A 224 -5.31 -6.90 3.53
C TRP A 224 -4.52 -6.16 4.62
N PRO A 225 -5.10 -5.41 5.57
CA PRO A 225 -4.31 -4.81 6.64
C PRO A 225 -3.58 -5.85 7.50
N GLN A 226 -4.18 -7.03 7.69
CA GLN A 226 -3.55 -8.11 8.44
C GLN A 226 -2.34 -8.68 7.67
N THR A 227 -2.50 -8.93 6.36
CA THR A 227 -1.40 -9.43 5.53
C THR A 227 -0.24 -8.44 5.45
N GLU A 228 -0.54 -7.14 5.37
CA GLU A 228 0.50 -6.09 5.37
C GLU A 228 1.22 -6.03 6.72
N ALA A 229 0.50 -6.20 7.83
CA ALA A 229 1.10 -6.22 9.17
C ALA A 229 2.01 -7.45 9.38
N ILE A 230 1.65 -8.60 8.83
CA ILE A 230 2.51 -9.81 8.85
C ILE A 230 3.84 -9.53 8.13
N ILE A 231 3.80 -8.90 6.97
CA ILE A 231 5.01 -8.54 6.21
C ILE A 231 5.83 -7.49 6.97
N ALA A 232 5.18 -6.41 7.42
CA ALA A 232 5.86 -5.28 8.07
C ALA A 232 6.61 -5.69 9.34
N THR A 233 6.01 -6.53 10.16
CA THR A 233 6.61 -6.99 11.42
C THR A 233 7.81 -7.91 11.20
N LEU A 234 7.80 -8.76 10.14
CA LEU A 234 8.97 -9.55 9.74
C LEU A 234 10.11 -8.67 9.24
N TYR A 235 9.83 -7.69 8.38
CA TYR A 235 10.84 -6.73 7.94
C TYR A 235 11.45 -5.96 9.11
N ALA A 236 10.62 -5.47 10.04
CA ALA A 236 11.07 -4.73 11.21
C ALA A 236 11.96 -5.59 12.13
N TYR A 237 11.59 -6.86 12.32
CA TYR A 237 12.42 -7.80 13.06
C TYR A 237 13.75 -8.07 12.35
N LEU A 238 13.72 -8.33 11.05
CA LEU A 238 14.95 -8.54 10.24
C LEU A 238 15.88 -7.32 10.29
N ALA A 239 15.33 -6.11 10.25
CA ALA A 239 16.09 -4.86 10.31
C ALA A 239 16.75 -4.60 11.67
N THR A 240 16.15 -5.05 12.77
CA THR A 240 16.53 -4.59 14.12
C THR A 240 16.95 -5.71 15.08
N GLY A 241 16.52 -6.94 14.84
CA GLY A 241 16.63 -8.03 15.82
C GLY A 241 15.80 -7.81 17.10
N ASN A 242 14.94 -6.78 17.15
CA ASN A 242 14.18 -6.44 18.34
C ASN A 242 12.96 -7.35 18.50
N GLU A 243 12.94 -8.12 19.59
CA GLU A 243 11.89 -9.10 19.94
C GLU A 243 10.47 -8.48 19.97
N LYS A 244 10.34 -7.17 20.20
CA LYS A 244 9.06 -6.46 20.10
C LYS A 244 8.35 -6.74 18.76
N TYR A 245 9.09 -6.70 17.65
CA TYR A 245 8.50 -6.92 16.32
C TYR A 245 8.18 -8.39 16.07
N LEU A 246 8.93 -9.30 16.69
CA LEU A 246 8.59 -10.73 16.66
C LEU A 246 7.32 -11.02 17.47
N ASP A 247 7.12 -10.36 18.60
CA ASP A 247 5.90 -10.48 19.38
C ASP A 247 4.69 -9.89 18.67
N MET A 248 4.86 -8.72 18.01
CA MET A 248 3.84 -8.16 17.13
C MET A 248 3.50 -9.13 15.98
N HIS A 249 4.52 -9.76 15.38
CA HIS A 249 4.33 -10.74 14.32
C HIS A 249 3.54 -11.96 14.78
N LYS A 250 3.85 -12.51 15.94
CA LYS A 250 3.09 -13.63 16.53
C LYS A 250 1.63 -13.25 16.75
N GLN A 251 1.39 -12.09 17.37
CA GLN A 251 0.04 -11.61 17.65
C GLN A 251 -0.80 -11.48 16.36
N ILE A 252 -0.27 -10.82 15.33
CA ILE A 252 -1.02 -10.62 14.09
C ILE A 252 -1.19 -11.93 13.30
N SER A 253 -0.18 -12.79 13.28
CA SER A 253 -0.26 -14.07 12.59
C SER A 253 -1.27 -15.00 13.25
N ASP A 254 -1.18 -15.19 14.58
CA ASP A 254 -2.09 -16.05 15.32
C ASP A 254 -3.54 -15.59 15.15
N TRP A 255 -3.77 -14.27 15.27
CA TRP A 255 -5.11 -13.73 15.09
C TRP A 255 -5.62 -13.94 13.66
N THR A 256 -4.80 -13.64 12.66
CA THR A 256 -5.16 -13.69 11.24
C THR A 256 -5.47 -15.12 10.80
N TYR A 257 -4.58 -16.06 11.11
CA TYR A 257 -4.78 -17.48 10.74
C TYR A 257 -5.89 -18.18 11.53
N THR A 258 -6.32 -17.60 12.66
CA THR A 258 -7.48 -18.08 13.40
C THR A 258 -8.80 -17.67 12.76
N HIS A 259 -8.91 -16.44 12.24
CA HIS A 259 -10.19 -15.85 11.88
C HIS A 259 -10.48 -15.80 10.37
N PHE A 260 -9.46 -15.58 9.53
CA PHE A 260 -9.69 -15.38 8.09
C PHE A 260 -9.85 -16.67 7.27
N PRO A 261 -9.05 -17.74 7.48
CA PRO A 261 -9.17 -18.95 6.67
C PRO A 261 -10.53 -19.63 6.83
N ASP A 262 -11.18 -19.92 5.71
CA ASP A 262 -12.31 -20.84 5.70
C ASP A 262 -11.78 -22.29 5.74
N LYS A 263 -11.97 -22.93 6.88
CA LYS A 263 -11.46 -24.29 7.13
C LYS A 263 -12.24 -25.39 6.39
N GLU A 264 -13.45 -25.07 5.93
CA GLU A 264 -14.32 -26.02 5.23
C GLU A 264 -14.08 -25.98 3.71
N CYS A 265 -14.10 -24.77 3.12
CA CYS A 265 -14.04 -24.61 1.67
C CYS A 265 -12.72 -24.01 1.17
N GLY A 266 -11.75 -23.74 2.06
CA GLY A 266 -10.49 -23.10 1.71
C GLY A 266 -10.63 -21.63 1.38
N GLU A 267 -9.51 -20.98 1.09
CA GLU A 267 -9.35 -19.55 0.89
C GLU A 267 -9.71 -18.72 2.16
N TRP A 268 -9.57 -17.42 2.12
CA TRP A 268 -9.85 -16.52 3.25
C TRP A 268 -11.11 -15.71 3.00
N PHE A 269 -11.90 -15.47 4.05
CA PHE A 269 -12.91 -14.43 4.02
C PHE A 269 -12.25 -13.06 3.80
N GLY A 270 -12.96 -12.13 3.19
CA GLY A 270 -12.39 -10.81 2.92
C GLY A 270 -12.62 -9.82 4.06
N TYR A 271 -13.76 -9.95 4.72
CA TYR A 271 -14.28 -8.93 5.63
C TYR A 271 -14.88 -9.61 6.86
N LEU A 272 -14.36 -9.24 8.02
CA LEU A 272 -14.84 -9.70 9.31
C LEU A 272 -15.42 -8.53 10.10
N HIS A 273 -16.38 -8.81 10.94
CA HIS A 273 -16.78 -7.89 12.00
C HIS A 273 -15.62 -7.65 12.97
N ARG A 274 -15.78 -6.68 13.86
CA ARG A 274 -14.74 -6.32 14.84
C ARG A 274 -14.32 -7.50 15.71
N ASP A 275 -15.24 -8.37 16.07
CA ASP A 275 -15.01 -9.57 16.89
C ASP A 275 -14.36 -10.75 16.13
N GLY A 276 -14.10 -10.61 14.83
CA GLY A 276 -13.50 -11.64 14.00
C GLY A 276 -14.47 -12.59 13.32
N THR A 277 -15.79 -12.41 13.49
CA THR A 277 -16.80 -13.22 12.79
C THR A 277 -16.95 -12.74 11.33
N PRO A 278 -17.18 -13.63 10.33
CA PRO A 278 -17.34 -13.24 8.93
C PRO A 278 -18.52 -12.28 8.72
N ALA A 279 -18.24 -11.11 8.14
CA ALA A 279 -19.27 -10.12 7.79
C ALA A 279 -19.94 -10.44 6.45
N GLN A 280 -19.25 -11.15 5.56
CA GLN A 280 -19.79 -11.69 4.32
C GLN A 280 -19.07 -12.96 3.92
N MET A 281 -19.78 -13.86 3.26
CA MET A 281 -19.25 -15.17 2.89
C MET A 281 -18.50 -15.17 1.56
N ALA A 282 -18.60 -14.11 0.75
CA ALA A 282 -17.88 -13.98 -0.50
C ALA A 282 -16.38 -13.85 -0.27
N LYS A 283 -15.60 -14.76 -0.87
CA LYS A 283 -14.13 -14.81 -0.74
C LYS A 283 -13.40 -14.00 -1.81
N GLY A 284 -14.07 -13.62 -2.86
CA GLY A 284 -13.61 -12.71 -3.90
C GLY A 284 -14.64 -11.63 -4.19
N ASN A 285 -14.20 -10.43 -4.49
CA ASN A 285 -15.04 -9.34 -4.94
C ASN A 285 -14.23 -8.31 -5.73
N LEU A 286 -14.84 -7.15 -6.01
CA LEU A 286 -14.22 -6.07 -6.77
C LEU A 286 -12.85 -5.60 -6.22
N PHE A 287 -12.61 -5.74 -4.92
CA PHE A 287 -11.36 -5.30 -4.26
C PHE A 287 -10.49 -6.46 -3.80
N LYS A 288 -11.08 -7.58 -3.41
CA LYS A 288 -10.34 -8.78 -2.97
C LYS A 288 -10.10 -9.71 -4.16
N GLY A 289 -8.88 -9.64 -4.67
CA GLY A 289 -8.33 -10.56 -5.67
C GLY A 289 -7.07 -11.26 -5.16
N PRO A 290 -6.37 -12.02 -6.02
CA PRO A 290 -5.18 -12.80 -5.66
C PRO A 290 -3.92 -11.89 -5.60
N PHE A 291 -3.92 -10.88 -4.75
CA PHE A 291 -2.80 -9.93 -4.61
C PHE A 291 -2.19 -9.96 -3.21
N HIS A 292 -2.89 -9.47 -2.18
CA HIS A 292 -2.33 -9.32 -0.84
C HIS A 292 -1.93 -10.65 -0.19
N ILE A 293 -2.78 -11.67 -0.28
CA ILE A 293 -2.50 -12.98 0.34
C ILE A 293 -1.31 -13.68 -0.30
N PRO A 294 -1.24 -13.87 -1.64
CA PRO A 294 -0.07 -14.46 -2.29
C PRO A 294 1.21 -13.65 -2.05
N ARG A 295 1.14 -12.31 -2.07
CA ARG A 295 2.27 -11.44 -1.76
C ARG A 295 2.78 -11.67 -0.35
N MET A 296 1.89 -11.72 0.64
CA MET A 296 2.26 -12.00 2.03
C MET A 296 2.89 -13.37 2.19
N MET A 297 2.35 -14.40 1.55
CA MET A 297 2.91 -15.76 1.64
C MET A 297 4.32 -15.84 1.05
N ILE A 298 4.54 -15.26 -0.13
CA ILE A 298 5.86 -15.29 -0.79
C ILE A 298 6.87 -14.45 0.01
N LYS A 299 6.53 -13.20 0.34
CA LYS A 299 7.43 -12.33 1.11
C LYS A 299 7.68 -12.86 2.52
N GLY A 300 6.64 -13.35 3.18
CA GLY A 300 6.75 -13.94 4.52
C GLY A 300 7.69 -15.14 4.52
N TYR A 301 7.54 -16.04 3.54
CA TYR A 301 8.45 -17.19 3.39
C TYR A 301 9.90 -16.73 3.22
N THR A 302 10.17 -15.84 2.26
CA THR A 302 11.52 -15.33 2.00
C THR A 302 12.14 -14.64 3.22
N LEU A 303 11.35 -13.80 3.92
CA LEU A 303 11.83 -13.10 5.11
C LEU A 303 12.11 -14.06 6.27
N CYS A 304 11.32 -15.11 6.45
CA CYS A 304 11.59 -16.14 7.44
C CYS A 304 12.88 -16.90 7.14
N GLU A 305 13.14 -17.26 5.88
CA GLU A 305 14.42 -17.88 5.49
C GLU A 305 15.61 -16.97 5.80
N GLU A 306 15.54 -15.68 5.43
CA GLU A 306 16.59 -14.71 5.70
C GLU A 306 16.85 -14.52 7.21
N ILE A 307 15.80 -14.47 8.03
CA ILE A 307 15.92 -14.37 9.49
C ILE A 307 16.59 -15.62 10.07
N LEU A 308 16.24 -16.81 9.58
CA LEU A 308 16.83 -18.06 10.05
C LEU A 308 18.30 -18.17 9.66
N ASP A 309 18.67 -17.74 8.47
CA ASP A 309 20.05 -17.77 7.99
C ASP A 309 20.93 -16.73 8.71
N SER A 310 20.40 -15.56 9.00
CA SER A 310 21.11 -14.56 9.82
C SER A 310 21.43 -15.08 11.22
N LYS A 311 20.52 -15.83 11.85
CA LYS A 311 20.76 -16.46 13.17
C LYS A 311 21.81 -17.55 13.12
N LYS A 312 21.89 -18.35 12.04
CA LYS A 312 22.92 -19.39 11.87
C LYS A 312 24.32 -18.82 11.71
N SER A 313 24.45 -17.64 11.07
CA SER A 313 25.74 -16.98 10.86
C SER A 313 26.31 -16.35 12.13
N HIS A 314 25.54 -16.27 13.21
CA HIS A 314 25.95 -15.75 14.52
C HIS A 314 26.17 -16.85 15.57
N LEU A 315 25.98 -18.14 15.22
CA LEU A 315 26.32 -19.32 16.00
C LEU A 315 27.63 -19.96 15.52
#